data_f3798d329a43f7817731e4cff0031559
#
_entry.id   f3798d329a43f7817731e4cff0031559
#
_cell.length_a   1.000
_cell.length_b   1.000
_cell.length_c   1.000
_cell.angle_alpha   90.00
_cell.angle_beta   90.00
_cell.angle_gamma   90.00
#
_symmetry.space_group_name_H-M   'P 1'
#
loop_
_entity.id
_entity.type
_entity.pdbx_description
1 polymer ?
#
loop_
_entity_poly.entity_id
_entity_poly.type
_entity_poly.pdbx_seq_one_letter_code
_entity_poly.pdbx_strand_id
1 'polypeptide(L)'
;MIKAMNISYEIGDKLYLNITNKCPCNCTFCIRHNGDGAYGSDPLWLEHQPTAEEGIDNIKKRDLDSYKEIIFCGYGEPTCELEILKETAKYIKSVTKTPIRINTNGLSDLINKRETPAEFKGLVDIISISLNASDAKAYDEITRPSFKGVNCFEEMLSFAKRVKEFVPEVMLTVVDIIGEEEIKKSQAVADSVGIHLRVCLLYTSPS
;
A
#
# COMPACT_ATOMS: atom_id res chain seq x y z
N MET A 1 0.29 -22.06 6.34
CA MET A 1 -0.02 -20.66 6.67
C MET A 1 0.07 -20.51 8.18
N ILE A 2 1.14 -19.90 8.65
CA ILE A 2 1.35 -19.59 10.07
C ILE A 2 0.75 -18.20 10.31
N LYS A 3 -0.05 -18.06 11.36
CA LYS A 3 -0.65 -16.79 11.76
C LYS A 3 0.06 -16.23 12.98
N ALA A 4 0.16 -14.91 13.05
CA ALA A 4 0.72 -14.18 14.17
C ALA A 4 0.09 -12.79 14.26
N MET A 5 0.09 -12.15 15.44
CA MET A 5 -0.31 -10.75 15.58
C MET A 5 0.86 -9.79 15.31
N ASN A 6 1.52 -9.98 14.16
CA ASN A 6 2.62 -9.14 13.72
C ASN A 6 2.07 -7.87 13.05
N ILE A 7 1.59 -6.93 13.88
CA ILE A 7 0.98 -5.66 13.44
C ILE A 7 2.05 -4.69 12.94
N SER A 8 3.27 -4.71 13.52
CA SER A 8 4.37 -3.87 13.04
C SER A 8 5.66 -4.66 12.91
N TYR A 9 6.37 -4.43 11.82
CA TYR A 9 7.65 -5.07 11.52
C TYR A 9 8.62 -4.07 10.88
N GLU A 10 9.90 -4.39 10.93
CA GLU A 10 10.96 -3.51 10.44
C GLU A 10 11.59 -4.07 9.18
N ILE A 11 11.89 -3.20 8.21
CA ILE A 11 12.72 -3.51 7.06
C ILE A 11 13.72 -2.36 6.91
N GLY A 12 14.98 -2.62 7.19
CA GLY A 12 16.01 -1.58 7.22
C GLY A 12 15.72 -0.53 8.29
N ASP A 13 15.67 0.73 7.88
CA ASP A 13 15.40 1.88 8.73
C ASP A 13 13.94 2.36 8.69
N LYS A 14 13.00 1.48 8.33
CA LYS A 14 11.58 1.79 8.17
C LYS A 14 10.70 0.87 9.00
N LEU A 15 9.64 1.43 9.55
CA LEU A 15 8.60 0.70 10.25
C LEU A 15 7.41 0.43 9.33
N TYR A 16 6.99 -0.82 9.23
CA TYR A 16 5.83 -1.24 8.45
C TYR A 16 4.67 -1.61 9.36
N LEU A 17 3.45 -1.21 8.98
CA LEU A 17 2.22 -1.47 9.71
C LEU A 17 1.30 -2.36 8.89
N ASN A 18 1.10 -3.57 9.38
CA ASN A 18 0.25 -4.60 8.79
C ASN A 18 -1.09 -4.62 9.53
N ILE A 19 -2.07 -3.88 9.01
CA ILE A 19 -3.33 -3.62 9.70
C ILE A 19 -4.50 -4.47 9.22
N THR A 20 -4.30 -5.33 8.21
CA THR A 20 -5.38 -6.19 7.69
C THR A 20 -4.83 -7.31 6.81
N ASN A 21 -5.58 -8.42 6.72
CA ASN A 21 -5.37 -9.47 5.71
C ASN A 21 -6.26 -9.28 4.48
N LYS A 22 -7.23 -8.34 4.52
CA LYS A 22 -8.19 -8.12 3.43
C LYS A 22 -7.53 -7.41 2.26
N CYS A 23 -7.76 -7.90 1.06
CA CYS A 23 -7.35 -7.25 -0.18
C CYS A 23 -8.33 -7.66 -1.28
N PRO A 24 -8.89 -6.74 -2.07
CA PRO A 24 -9.78 -7.07 -3.18
C PRO A 24 -9.05 -7.61 -4.40
N CYS A 25 -7.70 -7.58 -4.42
CA CYS A 25 -6.87 -8.06 -5.51
C CYS A 25 -6.22 -9.41 -5.19
N ASN A 26 -5.95 -10.19 -6.25
CA ASN A 26 -5.21 -11.46 -6.19
C ASN A 26 -4.06 -11.42 -7.19
N CYS A 27 -3.13 -10.48 -7.00
CA CYS A 27 -2.03 -10.23 -7.93
C CYS A 27 -1.15 -11.46 -8.13
N THR A 28 -0.70 -11.68 -9.37
CA THR A 28 0.10 -12.84 -9.74
C THR A 28 1.45 -12.91 -9.03
N PHE A 29 2.02 -11.76 -8.70
CA PHE A 29 3.31 -11.61 -7.98
C PHE A 29 3.12 -11.25 -6.49
N CYS A 30 1.92 -11.47 -5.93
CA CYS A 30 1.65 -11.07 -4.55
C CYS A 30 2.58 -11.81 -3.57
N ILE A 31 3.24 -11.05 -2.71
CA ILE A 31 4.16 -11.57 -1.71
C ILE A 31 3.53 -12.63 -0.79
N ARG A 32 2.21 -12.59 -0.61
CA ARG A 32 1.44 -13.61 0.13
C ARG A 32 1.56 -15.04 -0.41
N HIS A 33 1.96 -15.19 -1.68
CA HIS A 33 2.15 -16.49 -2.33
C HIS A 33 3.54 -17.08 -2.03
N ASN A 34 4.47 -16.30 -1.48
CA ASN A 34 5.88 -16.68 -1.32
C ASN A 34 6.21 -17.17 0.11
N GLY A 35 5.23 -17.19 1.03
CA GLY A 35 5.44 -17.65 2.40
C GLY A 35 4.55 -16.96 3.42
N ASP A 36 4.84 -17.17 4.69
CA ASP A 36 4.05 -16.61 5.80
C ASP A 36 4.56 -15.24 6.27
N GLY A 37 5.78 -14.83 5.89
CA GLY A 37 6.40 -13.53 6.19
C GLY A 37 6.99 -12.86 4.96
N ALA A 38 7.45 -11.63 5.11
CA ALA A 38 8.07 -10.82 4.07
C ALA A 38 9.43 -10.30 4.53
N TYR A 39 10.45 -10.34 3.65
CA TYR A 39 11.76 -9.75 3.90
C TYR A 39 12.44 -10.24 5.19
N GLY A 40 12.22 -11.51 5.57
CA GLY A 40 12.75 -12.08 6.80
C GLY A 40 11.97 -11.71 8.06
N SER A 41 10.81 -11.09 7.93
CA SER A 41 9.92 -10.82 9.06
C SER A 41 9.30 -12.11 9.61
N ASP A 42 8.79 -12.02 10.83
CA ASP A 42 7.85 -13.00 11.37
C ASP A 42 6.60 -13.10 10.47
N PRO A 43 5.77 -14.15 10.61
CA PRO A 43 4.56 -14.31 9.82
C PRO A 43 3.68 -13.07 9.84
N LEU A 44 3.19 -12.66 8.65
CA LEU A 44 2.35 -11.47 8.48
C LEU A 44 0.85 -11.80 8.34
N TRP A 45 0.46 -13.07 8.31
CA TRP A 45 -0.94 -13.44 8.41
C TRP A 45 -1.47 -13.17 9.81
N LEU A 46 -2.30 -12.14 9.94
CA LEU A 46 -2.91 -11.77 11.21
C LEU A 46 -3.92 -12.82 11.66
N GLU A 47 -3.92 -13.14 12.96
CA GLU A 47 -4.86 -14.09 13.58
C GLU A 47 -6.29 -13.58 13.54
N HIS A 48 -6.45 -12.27 13.79
CA HIS A 48 -7.72 -11.55 13.70
C HIS A 48 -7.51 -10.17 13.08
N GLN A 49 -8.59 -9.47 12.78
CA GLN A 49 -8.54 -8.08 12.32
C GLN A 49 -8.15 -7.19 13.52
N PRO A 50 -6.98 -6.50 13.49
CA PRO A 50 -6.61 -5.58 14.56
C PRO A 50 -7.59 -4.43 14.70
N THR A 51 -7.77 -3.94 15.92
CA THR A 51 -8.38 -2.65 16.17
C THR A 51 -7.36 -1.52 16.05
N ALA A 52 -7.82 -0.27 15.97
CA ALA A 52 -6.92 0.88 16.01
C ALA A 52 -6.14 0.94 17.35
N GLU A 53 -6.78 0.58 18.45
CA GLU A 53 -6.15 0.54 19.79
C GLU A 53 -5.00 -0.48 19.81
N GLU A 54 -5.21 -1.70 19.32
CA GLU A 54 -4.15 -2.72 19.22
C GLU A 54 -2.98 -2.25 18.34
N GLY A 55 -3.28 -1.58 17.21
CA GLY A 55 -2.27 -0.95 16.35
C GLY A 55 -1.46 0.11 17.09
N ILE A 56 -2.15 1.03 17.76
CA ILE A 56 -1.54 2.11 18.54
C ILE A 56 -0.70 1.54 19.70
N ASP A 57 -1.22 0.58 20.46
CA ASP A 57 -0.49 -0.02 21.58
C ASP A 57 0.74 -0.81 21.13
N ASN A 58 0.71 -1.36 19.91
CA ASN A 58 1.87 -2.01 19.31
C ASN A 58 2.98 -1.00 18.99
N ILE A 59 2.64 0.15 18.37
CA ILE A 59 3.63 1.16 17.97
C ILE A 59 4.11 2.02 19.13
N LYS A 60 3.34 2.21 20.21
CA LYS A 60 3.79 2.90 21.44
C LYS A 60 5.06 2.30 22.06
N LYS A 61 5.34 1.03 21.78
CA LYS A 61 6.51 0.31 22.30
C LYS A 61 7.80 0.62 21.52
N ARG A 62 7.71 1.45 20.47
CA ARG A 62 8.80 1.76 19.55
C ARG A 62 9.21 3.22 19.62
N ASP A 63 10.48 3.49 19.37
CA ASP A 63 10.98 4.85 19.15
C ASP A 63 10.67 5.26 17.70
N LEU A 64 9.54 5.96 17.51
CA LEU A 64 9.05 6.33 16.17
C LEU A 64 9.94 7.34 15.47
N ASP A 65 10.72 8.14 16.20
CA ASP A 65 11.64 9.12 15.63
C ASP A 65 12.93 8.47 15.06
N SER A 66 13.20 7.21 15.42
CA SER A 66 14.33 6.44 14.89
C SER A 66 14.15 5.97 13.45
N TYR A 67 12.92 5.96 12.94
CA TYR A 67 12.61 5.49 11.59
C TYR A 67 12.60 6.63 10.58
N LYS A 68 13.04 6.34 9.34
CA LYS A 68 12.94 7.28 8.22
C LYS A 68 11.51 7.44 7.69
N GLU A 69 10.72 6.37 7.76
CA GLU A 69 9.32 6.34 7.33
C GLU A 69 8.53 5.33 8.15
N ILE A 70 7.25 5.61 8.38
CA ILE A 70 6.27 4.66 8.89
C ILE A 70 5.30 4.34 7.76
N ILE A 71 5.16 3.05 7.40
CA ILE A 71 4.53 2.64 6.15
C ILE A 71 3.35 1.70 6.43
N PHE A 72 2.14 2.10 6.07
CA PHE A 72 1.02 1.17 6.03
C PHE A 72 1.18 0.23 4.84
N CYS A 73 1.62 -0.99 5.12
CA CYS A 73 1.86 -2.05 4.14
C CYS A 73 2.01 -3.38 4.86
N GLY A 74 1.38 -4.41 4.33
CA GLY A 74 1.43 -5.77 4.87
C GLY A 74 0.87 -6.77 3.87
N TYR A 75 0.18 -7.79 4.38
CA TYR A 75 -0.44 -8.82 3.54
C TYR A 75 -1.80 -8.42 2.97
N GLY A 76 -2.43 -7.36 3.49
CA GLY A 76 -3.66 -6.81 2.98
C GLY A 76 -3.48 -5.47 2.28
N GLU A 77 -4.60 -4.94 1.80
CA GLU A 77 -4.71 -3.57 1.29
C GLU A 77 -5.09 -2.64 2.45
N PRO A 78 -4.23 -1.68 2.84
CA PRO A 78 -4.48 -0.85 4.02
C PRO A 78 -5.81 -0.09 3.97
N THR A 79 -6.27 0.33 2.78
CA THR A 79 -7.51 1.08 2.62
C THR A 79 -8.77 0.23 2.79
N CYS A 80 -8.65 -1.10 2.93
CA CYS A 80 -9.74 -1.97 3.37
C CYS A 80 -10.16 -1.68 4.82
N GLU A 81 -9.26 -1.12 5.63
CA GLU A 81 -9.50 -0.73 7.01
C GLU A 81 -9.19 0.76 7.20
N LEU A 82 -9.86 1.59 6.37
CA LEU A 82 -9.57 3.03 6.27
C LEU A 82 -9.72 3.77 7.61
N GLU A 83 -10.70 3.42 8.45
CA GLU A 83 -10.88 4.07 9.75
C GLU A 83 -9.74 3.72 10.71
N ILE A 84 -9.31 2.45 10.75
CA ILE A 84 -8.17 2.01 11.56
C ILE A 84 -6.88 2.71 11.10
N LEU A 85 -6.67 2.80 9.77
CA LEU A 85 -5.57 3.54 9.18
C LEU A 85 -5.55 5.00 9.65
N LYS A 86 -6.70 5.69 9.54
CA LYS A 86 -6.83 7.10 9.91
C LYS A 86 -6.60 7.34 11.41
N GLU A 87 -7.17 6.52 12.27
CA GLU A 87 -6.99 6.63 13.73
C GLU A 87 -5.53 6.39 14.12
N THR A 88 -4.90 5.36 13.55
CA THR A 88 -3.48 5.06 13.77
C THR A 88 -2.58 6.19 13.25
N ALA A 89 -2.86 6.72 12.04
CA ALA A 89 -2.11 7.84 11.47
C ALA A 89 -2.24 9.12 12.29
N LYS A 90 -3.43 9.44 12.81
CA LYS A 90 -3.64 10.57 13.72
C LYS A 90 -2.79 10.44 14.98
N TYR A 91 -2.75 9.25 15.58
CA TYR A 91 -1.89 9.01 16.75
C TYR A 91 -0.41 9.23 16.38
N ILE A 92 0.09 8.63 15.30
CA ILE A 92 1.47 8.79 14.85
C ILE A 92 1.80 10.28 14.67
N LYS A 93 0.95 11.04 13.97
CA LYS A 93 1.13 12.49 13.76
C LYS A 93 1.12 13.31 15.04
N SER A 94 0.50 12.81 16.11
CA SER A 94 0.48 13.48 17.40
C SER A 94 1.77 13.31 18.22
N VAL A 95 2.57 12.28 17.91
CA VAL A 95 3.74 11.90 18.73
C VAL A 95 5.07 11.99 18.02
N THR A 96 5.09 12.02 16.69
CA THR A 96 6.33 12.11 15.88
C THR A 96 6.14 12.95 14.62
N LYS A 97 7.26 13.40 14.02
CA LYS A 97 7.32 14.04 12.69
C LYS A 97 7.74 13.08 11.58
N THR A 98 8.00 11.84 11.91
CA THR A 98 8.37 10.80 10.93
C THR A 98 7.32 10.70 9.83
N PRO A 99 7.70 10.76 8.55
CA PRO A 99 6.75 10.70 7.44
C PRO A 99 5.93 9.42 7.43
N ILE A 100 4.64 9.54 7.13
CA ILE A 100 3.72 8.41 6.96
C ILE A 100 3.52 8.15 5.47
N ARG A 101 3.76 6.90 5.05
CA ARG A 101 3.46 6.41 3.70
C ARG A 101 2.38 5.35 3.72
N ILE A 102 1.58 5.31 2.65
CA ILE A 102 0.68 4.19 2.34
C ILE A 102 1.16 3.54 1.04
N ASN A 103 1.33 2.22 1.05
CA ASN A 103 1.43 1.43 -0.17
C ASN A 103 0.04 0.83 -0.46
N THR A 104 -0.56 1.18 -1.61
CA THR A 104 -1.95 0.84 -1.92
C THR A 104 -2.14 0.39 -3.36
N ASN A 105 -3.17 -0.38 -3.61
CA ASN A 105 -3.63 -0.71 -4.96
C ASN A 105 -4.39 0.45 -5.65
N GLY A 106 -4.66 1.55 -4.94
CA GLY A 106 -5.34 2.72 -5.47
C GLY A 106 -6.85 2.59 -5.67
N LEU A 107 -7.47 1.52 -5.17
CA LEU A 107 -8.90 1.25 -5.32
C LEU A 107 -9.72 1.65 -4.08
N SER A 108 -9.21 2.60 -3.29
CA SER A 108 -9.79 3.01 -2.01
C SER A 108 -11.27 3.42 -2.13
N ASP A 109 -11.63 4.13 -3.19
CA ASP A 109 -13.00 4.59 -3.40
C ASP A 109 -13.97 3.43 -3.67
N LEU A 110 -13.55 2.46 -4.48
CA LEU A 110 -14.33 1.25 -4.73
C LEU A 110 -14.50 0.41 -3.47
N ILE A 111 -13.42 0.26 -2.70
CA ILE A 111 -13.41 -0.49 -1.44
C ILE A 111 -14.39 0.12 -0.44
N ASN A 112 -14.33 1.44 -0.28
CA ASN A 112 -15.10 2.17 0.73
C ASN A 112 -16.45 2.69 0.20
N LYS A 113 -16.74 2.52 -1.11
CA LYS A 113 -17.98 2.95 -1.78
C LYS A 113 -18.26 4.45 -1.61
N ARG A 114 -17.22 5.25 -1.58
CA ARG A 114 -17.24 6.72 -1.46
C ARG A 114 -15.92 7.32 -1.91
N GLU A 115 -15.89 8.60 -2.17
CA GLU A 115 -14.65 9.33 -2.42
C GLU A 115 -13.81 9.44 -1.14
N THR A 116 -12.56 8.99 -1.19
CA THR A 116 -11.67 8.92 -0.03
C THR A 116 -10.44 9.85 -0.11
N PRO A 117 -10.06 10.45 -1.27
CA PRO A 117 -8.82 11.22 -1.37
C PRO A 117 -8.64 12.32 -0.33
N ALA A 118 -9.71 13.07 -0.02
CA ALA A 118 -9.67 14.15 0.97
C ALA A 118 -9.44 13.65 2.41
N GLU A 119 -9.76 12.38 2.68
CA GLU A 119 -9.62 11.79 4.01
C GLU A 119 -8.16 11.57 4.43
N PHE A 120 -7.22 11.57 3.47
CA PHE A 120 -5.78 11.44 3.73
C PHE A 120 -5.10 12.77 4.08
N LYS A 121 -5.79 13.90 3.89
CA LYS A 121 -5.22 15.25 4.12
C LYS A 121 -4.73 15.42 5.57
N GLY A 122 -3.43 15.75 5.69
CA GLY A 122 -2.80 15.98 6.98
C GLY A 122 -2.52 14.72 7.80
N LEU A 123 -2.91 13.53 7.32
CA LEU A 123 -2.65 12.25 7.95
C LEU A 123 -1.52 11.48 7.28
N VAL A 124 -1.37 11.65 5.97
CA VAL A 124 -0.43 10.89 5.14
C VAL A 124 0.44 11.86 4.36
N ASP A 125 1.74 11.59 4.31
CA ASP A 125 2.71 12.42 3.59
C ASP A 125 3.00 11.87 2.19
N ILE A 126 2.96 10.55 2.03
CA ILE A 126 3.34 9.85 0.81
C ILE A 126 2.32 8.77 0.48
N ILE A 127 1.84 8.72 -0.75
CA ILE A 127 1.05 7.58 -1.26
C ILE A 127 1.77 6.95 -2.45
N SER A 128 2.06 5.65 -2.31
CA SER A 128 2.65 4.80 -3.34
C SER A 128 1.56 3.89 -3.90
N ILE A 129 1.16 4.12 -5.15
CA ILE A 129 0.04 3.43 -5.80
C ILE A 129 0.58 2.42 -6.80
N SER A 130 0.13 1.18 -6.69
CA SER A 130 0.53 0.07 -7.55
C SER A 130 -0.14 0.19 -8.94
N LEU A 131 0.57 0.75 -9.92
CA LEU A 131 0.12 0.81 -11.32
C LEU A 131 0.17 -0.58 -11.98
N ASN A 132 1.28 -1.27 -11.83
CA ASN A 132 1.55 -2.66 -12.21
C ASN A 132 1.45 -3.00 -13.71
N ALA A 133 0.76 -2.22 -14.53
CA ALA A 133 0.60 -2.43 -15.97
C ALA A 133 0.34 -1.11 -16.69
N SER A 134 0.46 -1.10 -18.01
CA SER A 134 0.28 0.10 -18.85
C SER A 134 -1.13 0.24 -19.46
N ASP A 135 -1.99 -0.76 -19.32
CA ASP A 135 -3.36 -0.75 -19.82
C ASP A 135 -4.30 -1.60 -18.96
N ALA A 136 -5.61 -1.41 -19.14
CA ALA A 136 -6.64 -2.06 -18.34
C ALA A 136 -6.63 -3.59 -18.45
N LYS A 137 -6.35 -4.14 -19.64
CA LYS A 137 -6.35 -5.59 -19.85
C LYS A 137 -5.19 -6.23 -19.10
N ALA A 138 -3.97 -5.71 -19.29
CA ALA A 138 -2.79 -6.19 -18.58
C ALA A 138 -2.92 -6.01 -17.07
N TYR A 139 -3.52 -4.89 -16.64
CA TYR A 139 -3.81 -4.63 -15.22
C TYR A 139 -4.71 -5.71 -14.62
N ASP A 140 -5.84 -6.03 -15.28
CA ASP A 140 -6.77 -7.04 -14.80
C ASP A 140 -6.14 -8.46 -14.76
N GLU A 141 -5.33 -8.80 -15.76
CA GLU A 141 -4.62 -10.08 -15.82
C GLU A 141 -3.60 -10.22 -14.67
N ILE A 142 -2.91 -9.15 -14.32
CA ILE A 142 -1.86 -9.12 -13.30
C ILE A 142 -2.47 -8.99 -11.90
N THR A 143 -3.40 -8.04 -11.68
CA THR A 143 -3.89 -7.69 -10.34
C THR A 143 -5.12 -8.48 -9.92
N ARG A 144 -5.91 -8.98 -10.88
CA ARG A 144 -7.12 -9.80 -10.67
C ARG A 144 -8.06 -9.21 -9.62
N PRO A 145 -8.58 -7.99 -9.84
CA PRO A 145 -9.45 -7.33 -8.88
C PRO A 145 -10.82 -8.03 -8.82
N SER A 146 -11.44 -8.03 -7.64
CA SER A 146 -12.74 -8.67 -7.42
C SER A 146 -13.95 -7.86 -7.89
N PHE A 147 -13.75 -6.61 -8.34
CA PHE A 147 -14.80 -5.69 -8.77
C PHE A 147 -15.26 -6.01 -10.20
N LYS A 148 -16.38 -6.72 -10.31
CA LYS A 148 -16.90 -7.15 -11.63
C LYS A 148 -17.54 -5.99 -12.38
N GLY A 149 -17.23 -5.88 -13.69
CA GLY A 149 -17.83 -4.87 -14.56
C GLY A 149 -17.31 -3.44 -14.33
N VAL A 150 -16.25 -3.28 -13.58
CA VAL A 150 -15.60 -1.99 -13.31
C VAL A 150 -14.21 -1.99 -13.97
N ASN A 151 -13.85 -0.91 -14.65
CA ASN A 151 -12.49 -0.68 -15.13
C ASN A 151 -11.61 -0.22 -13.96
N CYS A 152 -11.05 -1.19 -13.21
CA CYS A 152 -10.22 -0.90 -12.03
C CYS A 152 -8.95 -0.11 -12.35
N PHE A 153 -8.41 -0.22 -13.57
CA PHE A 153 -7.27 0.56 -14.01
C PHE A 153 -7.59 2.06 -14.06
N GLU A 154 -8.73 2.42 -14.69
CA GLU A 154 -9.17 3.82 -14.75
C GLU A 154 -9.57 4.36 -13.36
N GLU A 155 -10.20 3.56 -12.52
CA GLU A 155 -10.53 3.95 -11.15
C GLU A 155 -9.27 4.24 -10.32
N MET A 156 -8.24 3.40 -10.43
CA MET A 156 -6.95 3.62 -9.77
C MET A 156 -6.29 4.91 -10.27
N LEU A 157 -6.27 5.17 -11.59
CA LEU A 157 -5.73 6.41 -12.15
C LEU A 157 -6.53 7.64 -11.73
N SER A 158 -7.87 7.52 -11.68
CA SER A 158 -8.76 8.56 -11.19
C SER A 158 -8.48 8.90 -9.73
N PHE A 159 -8.36 7.89 -8.88
CA PHE A 159 -7.95 8.06 -7.49
C PHE A 159 -6.58 8.75 -7.39
N ALA A 160 -5.59 8.29 -8.16
CA ALA A 160 -4.24 8.85 -8.17
C ALA A 160 -4.24 10.35 -8.53
N LYS A 161 -5.03 10.75 -9.53
CA LYS A 161 -5.19 12.17 -9.91
C LYS A 161 -5.79 13.01 -8.80
N ARG A 162 -6.83 12.52 -8.13
CA ARG A 162 -7.54 13.29 -7.09
C ARG A 162 -6.76 13.37 -5.79
N VAL A 163 -6.05 12.30 -5.39
CA VAL A 163 -5.33 12.29 -4.12
C VAL A 163 -4.12 13.24 -4.09
N LYS A 164 -3.58 13.60 -5.26
CA LYS A 164 -2.52 14.63 -5.39
C LYS A 164 -2.90 15.99 -4.83
N GLU A 165 -4.19 16.31 -4.76
CA GLU A 165 -4.67 17.58 -4.21
C GLU A 165 -4.60 17.62 -2.68
N PHE A 166 -4.47 16.47 -2.04
CA PHE A 166 -4.58 16.34 -0.58
C PHE A 166 -3.31 15.80 0.09
N VAL A 167 -2.46 15.09 -0.65
CA VAL A 167 -1.25 14.44 -0.13
C VAL A 167 -0.01 15.04 -0.79
N PRO A 168 1.03 15.40 0.00
CA PRO A 168 2.21 16.09 -0.50
C PRO A 168 2.98 15.34 -1.59
N GLU A 169 3.09 14.00 -1.47
CA GLU A 169 3.81 13.17 -2.42
C GLU A 169 2.96 11.99 -2.86
N VAL A 170 2.76 11.86 -4.17
CA VAL A 170 2.07 10.71 -4.78
C VAL A 170 2.95 10.14 -5.88
N MET A 171 3.13 8.82 -5.86
CA MET A 171 3.87 8.09 -6.89
C MET A 171 3.09 6.89 -7.38
N LEU A 172 3.26 6.58 -8.66
CA LEU A 172 2.87 5.30 -9.24
C LEU A 172 4.03 4.32 -9.16
N THR A 173 3.76 3.05 -8.98
CA THR A 173 4.79 2.02 -8.90
C THR A 173 4.52 0.84 -9.81
N VAL A 174 5.58 0.30 -10.36
CA VAL A 174 5.59 -0.99 -11.06
C VAL A 174 6.70 -1.86 -10.51
N VAL A 175 6.59 -3.17 -10.65
CA VAL A 175 7.66 -4.11 -10.33
C VAL A 175 8.50 -4.38 -11.57
N ASP A 176 9.79 -4.56 -11.42
CA ASP A 176 10.77 -4.73 -12.52
C ASP A 176 10.53 -5.96 -13.39
N ILE A 177 9.85 -6.98 -12.87
CA ILE A 177 9.54 -8.23 -13.59
C ILE A 177 8.59 -8.06 -14.79
N ILE A 178 7.91 -6.90 -14.92
CA ILE A 178 7.03 -6.65 -16.08
C ILE A 178 7.81 -6.42 -17.39
N GLY A 179 9.13 -6.23 -17.29
CA GLY A 179 10.02 -6.04 -18.44
C GLY A 179 10.13 -4.57 -18.89
N GLU A 180 11.24 -4.26 -19.56
CA GLU A 180 11.60 -2.89 -19.94
C GLU A 180 10.56 -2.20 -20.83
N GLU A 181 9.98 -2.92 -21.79
CA GLU A 181 8.98 -2.37 -22.70
C GLU A 181 7.71 -1.94 -21.96
N GLU A 182 7.25 -2.78 -21.02
CA GLU A 182 6.08 -2.49 -20.23
C GLU A 182 6.35 -1.37 -19.22
N ILE A 183 7.57 -1.28 -18.68
CA ILE A 183 8.00 -0.16 -17.85
C ILE A 183 7.94 1.16 -18.65
N LYS A 184 8.42 1.19 -19.91
CA LYS A 184 8.34 2.39 -20.77
C LYS A 184 6.91 2.82 -21.05
N LYS A 185 6.00 1.87 -21.32
CA LYS A 185 4.58 2.16 -21.49
C LYS A 185 3.96 2.67 -20.19
N SER A 186 4.30 2.07 -19.06
CA SER A 186 3.86 2.51 -17.73
C SER A 186 4.35 3.92 -17.40
N GLN A 187 5.58 4.28 -17.86
CA GLN A 187 6.07 5.65 -17.73
C GLN A 187 5.19 6.64 -18.51
N ALA A 188 4.80 6.30 -19.75
CA ALA A 188 3.91 7.15 -20.52
C ALA A 188 2.52 7.34 -19.85
N VAL A 189 2.00 6.30 -19.19
CA VAL A 189 0.77 6.40 -18.37
C VAL A 189 0.99 7.36 -17.20
N ALA A 190 2.07 7.20 -16.47
CA ALA A 190 2.40 8.06 -15.33
C ALA A 190 2.57 9.53 -15.74
N ASP A 191 3.24 9.78 -16.87
CA ASP A 191 3.41 11.11 -17.46
C ASP A 191 2.06 11.74 -17.85
N SER A 192 1.13 10.93 -18.41
CA SER A 192 -0.19 11.39 -18.79
C SER A 192 -1.06 11.89 -17.63
N VAL A 193 -0.78 11.41 -16.42
CA VAL A 193 -1.45 11.82 -15.18
C VAL A 193 -0.59 12.79 -14.34
N GLY A 194 0.63 13.10 -14.82
CA GLY A 194 1.57 13.99 -14.14
C GLY A 194 2.00 13.48 -12.77
N ILE A 195 2.26 12.17 -12.66
CA ILE A 195 2.70 11.49 -11.43
C ILE A 195 4.01 10.77 -11.71
N HIS A 196 4.97 10.85 -10.78
CA HIS A 196 6.23 10.15 -10.89
C HIS A 196 6.04 8.63 -10.88
N LEU A 197 6.71 7.91 -11.79
CA LEU A 197 6.79 6.45 -11.78
C LEU A 197 8.04 5.99 -11.04
N ARG A 198 7.87 5.08 -10.07
CA ARG A 198 8.98 4.37 -9.43
C ARG A 198 8.95 2.91 -9.82
N VAL A 199 10.09 2.41 -10.31
CA VAL A 199 10.29 0.97 -10.55
C VAL A 199 10.79 0.33 -9.25
N CYS A 200 10.07 -0.66 -8.77
CA CYS A 200 10.42 -1.42 -7.58
C CYS A 200 11.05 -2.76 -7.99
N LEU A 201 12.18 -3.10 -7.40
CA LEU A 201 12.72 -4.44 -7.54
C LEU A 201 11.77 -5.44 -6.89
N LEU A 202 11.39 -6.49 -7.60
CA LEU A 202 10.66 -7.58 -6.98
C LEU A 202 11.61 -8.30 -6.03
N TYR A 203 11.20 -8.39 -4.78
CA TYR A 203 11.98 -9.11 -3.79
C TYR A 203 11.96 -10.61 -4.09
N THR A 204 13.09 -11.11 -4.54
CA THR A 204 13.42 -12.53 -4.48
C THR A 204 14.14 -12.76 -3.15
N SER A 205 13.71 -13.75 -2.36
CA SER A 205 14.35 -14.09 -1.07
C SER A 205 15.86 -13.98 -1.16
N PRO A 206 16.56 -13.45 -0.14
CA PRO A 206 18.00 -13.51 -0.12
C PRO A 206 18.43 -14.96 -0.26
N SER A 207 19.23 -15.23 -1.25
CA SER A 207 19.93 -16.51 -1.44
C SER A 207 20.91 -16.74 -0.30
#